data_e3756cd50bf8e1462962a27568f3cba6
#
_entry.id   e3756cd50bf8e1462962a27568f3cba6
#
_cell.length_a   1.000
_cell.length_b   1.000
_cell.length_c   1.000
_cell.angle_alpha   90.00
_cell.angle_beta   90.00
_cell.angle_gamma   90.00
#
_symmetry.space_group_name_H-M   'P 1'
#
loop_
_entity.id
_entity.type
_entity.pdbx_description
1 polymer ?
#
loop_
_entity_poly.entity_id
_entity_poly.type
_entity_poly.pdbx_seq_one_letter_code
_entity_poly.pdbx_strand_id
1 'polypeptide(L)'
;MLILRFVPIFGLLCAMQAADWPEWRGKGRLGVWEETGILDKVPASGLKFRWRVPLKRGFSGPAVAGGRVFVSDFEGNGPNRGAERVLALDEKTGRLIWEREWEADYTGLMGSYATGPRATPTVDEDRVYVLGARGILACLNAGSGAPLWSRDFVKEYRGTVPVWGTTGSPLVDGNRVIAVVGGEKNAKVVAFDKMTGKELWRALDASSEPGYASPVIYEAGGKRQLIIWHASALVSLNPQNGELYWQQPFNARMGLAVATPILNGSKLMISSFYTGSMMMELDGAKPVAKMLWKGKSESEIKTDGLHALINTPVIDGDYIYGIDSYGQFRCLDARTGERIWETLQVTREQARWSTGLIVRHQDRYFINNDKGELIIARFSPKGYEEISRTKLITPTTTAGIGRRELGAVNWSHPAYANGHIFARNDEEIVCASLEK
;
A
#
# COMPACT_ATOMS: atom_id res chain seq x y z
N MET A 1 -7.55 60.14 -34.21
CA MET A 1 -8.47 58.99 -33.95
C MET A 1 -7.65 57.82 -33.47
N LEU A 2 -7.57 57.66 -32.13
CA LEU A 2 -6.72 56.66 -31.48
C LEU A 2 -7.57 55.39 -31.25
N ILE A 3 -7.23 54.31 -31.93
CA ILE A 3 -7.94 53.02 -31.77
C ILE A 3 -7.23 52.26 -30.63
N LEU A 4 -7.89 52.22 -29.44
CA LEU A 4 -7.50 51.35 -28.36
C LEU A 4 -7.85 49.89 -28.73
N ARG A 5 -6.80 49.04 -28.89
CA ARG A 5 -6.96 47.58 -28.99
C ARG A 5 -7.07 46.99 -27.59
N PHE A 6 -8.24 46.51 -27.24
CA PHE A 6 -8.45 45.62 -26.07
C PHE A 6 -7.83 44.25 -26.38
N VAL A 7 -6.85 43.87 -25.62
CA VAL A 7 -6.33 42.49 -25.59
C VAL A 7 -7.06 41.77 -24.46
N PRO A 8 -7.86 40.72 -24.72
CA PRO A 8 -8.49 39.98 -23.67
C PRO A 8 -7.40 39.12 -22.95
N ILE A 9 -7.22 39.37 -21.68
CA ILE A 9 -6.43 38.47 -20.80
C ILE A 9 -7.27 37.22 -20.56
N PHE A 10 -6.99 36.15 -21.28
CA PHE A 10 -7.48 34.81 -20.94
C PHE A 10 -6.74 34.35 -19.68
N GLY A 11 -7.36 34.51 -18.53
CA GLY A 11 -6.93 33.83 -17.31
C GLY A 11 -7.04 32.31 -17.54
N LEU A 12 -5.91 31.60 -17.62
CA LEU A 12 -5.90 30.16 -17.51
C LEU A 12 -6.41 29.80 -16.11
N LEU A 13 -7.70 29.46 -16.01
CA LEU A 13 -8.19 28.67 -14.89
C LEU A 13 -7.50 27.30 -15.01
N CYS A 14 -6.44 27.08 -14.22
CA CYS A 14 -5.92 25.73 -13.97
C CYS A 14 -7.05 24.96 -13.29
N ALA A 15 -7.85 24.26 -14.08
CA ALA A 15 -8.82 23.31 -13.55
C ALA A 15 -8.01 22.28 -12.73
N MET A 16 -8.37 22.13 -11.46
CA MET A 16 -7.86 21.03 -10.64
C MET A 16 -8.14 19.73 -11.39
N GLN A 17 -7.10 19.04 -11.79
CA GLN A 17 -7.25 17.73 -12.40
C GLN A 17 -7.49 16.75 -11.26
N ALA A 18 -8.78 16.54 -10.95
CA ALA A 18 -9.20 15.56 -9.95
C ALA A 18 -8.68 14.16 -10.36
N ALA A 19 -8.16 13.43 -9.41
CA ALA A 19 -7.62 12.09 -9.65
C ALA A 19 -8.08 11.12 -8.57
N ASP A 20 -8.66 10.00 -9.00
CA ASP A 20 -9.02 8.90 -8.13
C ASP A 20 -7.77 8.22 -7.54
N TRP A 21 -7.95 7.55 -6.39
CA TRP A 21 -6.98 6.65 -5.74
C TRP A 21 -7.58 5.24 -5.67
N PRO A 22 -7.70 4.55 -6.83
CA PRO A 22 -8.60 3.40 -6.97
C PRO A 22 -8.06 2.09 -6.36
N GLU A 23 -6.81 2.07 -5.93
CA GLU A 23 -6.13 0.85 -5.47
C GLU A 23 -5.01 1.15 -4.46
N TRP A 24 -4.40 0.09 -3.96
CA TRP A 24 -3.23 0.13 -3.10
C TRP A 24 -2.14 1.07 -3.62
N ARG A 25 -1.77 2.07 -2.82
CA ARG A 25 -0.77 3.10 -3.15
C ARG A 25 -1.12 3.97 -4.37
N GLY A 26 -2.39 4.07 -4.73
CA GLY A 26 -2.87 4.87 -5.85
C GLY A 26 -2.65 4.23 -7.21
N LYS A 27 -2.95 4.97 -8.25
CA LYS A 27 -2.92 4.48 -9.63
C LYS A 27 -1.58 3.87 -9.99
N GLY A 28 -1.61 2.61 -10.46
CA GLY A 28 -0.41 1.85 -10.82
C GLY A 28 0.45 1.45 -9.62
N ARG A 29 -0.02 1.64 -8.39
CA ARG A 29 0.65 1.28 -7.13
C ARG A 29 1.98 2.01 -6.88
N LEU A 30 2.10 3.20 -7.45
CA LEU A 30 3.37 3.97 -7.47
C LEU A 30 3.63 4.74 -6.17
N GLY A 31 2.59 5.04 -5.37
CA GLY A 31 2.72 5.92 -4.20
C GLY A 31 3.01 7.36 -4.59
N VAL A 32 2.44 7.79 -5.72
CA VAL A 32 2.59 9.13 -6.29
C VAL A 32 1.21 9.78 -6.39
N TRP A 33 1.13 11.02 -5.96
CA TRP A 33 -0.06 11.85 -6.06
C TRP A 33 0.23 13.05 -6.98
N GLU A 34 -0.46 13.13 -8.12
CA GLU A 34 -0.12 14.08 -9.20
C GLU A 34 -1.05 15.30 -9.30
N GLU A 35 -2.02 15.43 -8.40
CA GLU A 35 -2.97 16.55 -8.43
C GLU A 35 -2.28 17.91 -8.24
N THR A 36 -2.90 18.95 -8.76
CA THR A 36 -2.47 20.36 -8.59
C THR A 36 -3.36 21.08 -7.59
N GLY A 37 -2.97 22.29 -7.16
CA GLY A 37 -3.76 23.07 -6.20
C GLY A 37 -3.70 22.55 -4.76
N ILE A 38 -2.70 21.77 -4.43
CA ILE A 38 -2.51 21.13 -3.12
C ILE A 38 -1.66 22.03 -2.21
N LEU A 39 -2.03 22.10 -0.94
CA LEU A 39 -1.33 22.85 0.11
C LEU A 39 0.19 22.66 0.07
N ASP A 40 0.93 23.75 0.11
CA ASP A 40 2.39 23.72 0.25
C ASP A 40 2.80 23.41 1.70
N LYS A 41 1.99 23.84 2.66
CA LYS A 41 2.16 23.59 4.10
C LYS A 41 0.79 23.55 4.78
N VAL A 42 0.70 22.83 5.88
CA VAL A 42 -0.52 22.81 6.70
C VAL A 42 -0.75 24.19 7.31
N PRO A 43 -1.98 24.74 7.24
CA PRO A 43 -2.33 26.00 7.90
C PRO A 43 -2.13 25.94 9.43
N ALA A 44 -1.85 27.07 10.06
CA ALA A 44 -1.72 27.16 11.52
C ALA A 44 -2.99 26.73 12.28
N SER A 45 -4.17 26.86 11.64
CA SER A 45 -5.45 26.39 12.15
C SER A 45 -5.65 24.85 12.05
N GLY A 46 -4.70 24.12 11.47
CA GLY A 46 -4.83 22.69 11.16
C GLY A 46 -5.56 22.43 9.85
N LEU A 47 -5.86 21.15 9.60
CA LEU A 47 -6.61 20.73 8.42
C LEU A 47 -8.11 20.93 8.61
N LYS A 48 -8.79 21.28 7.52
CA LYS A 48 -10.25 21.35 7.48
C LYS A 48 -10.81 19.96 7.18
N PHE A 49 -11.45 19.34 8.17
CA PHE A 49 -12.14 18.06 7.98
C PHE A 49 -13.46 18.28 7.25
N ARG A 50 -13.69 17.51 6.19
CA ARG A 50 -14.95 17.48 5.47
C ARG A 50 -15.97 16.63 6.21
N TRP A 51 -15.55 15.45 6.69
CA TRP A 51 -16.37 14.54 7.47
C TRP A 51 -15.51 13.55 8.28
N ARG A 52 -16.15 12.92 9.28
CA ARG A 52 -15.65 11.79 10.06
C ARG A 52 -16.79 10.77 10.17
N VAL A 53 -16.48 9.49 9.97
CA VAL A 53 -17.46 8.40 9.97
C VAL A 53 -16.94 7.24 10.82
N PRO A 54 -17.76 6.68 11.72
CA PRO A 54 -17.38 5.52 12.51
C PRO A 54 -17.04 4.33 11.62
N LEU A 55 -15.99 3.61 11.99
CA LEU A 55 -15.59 2.32 11.43
C LEU A 55 -15.36 1.31 12.55
N LYS A 56 -15.06 0.08 12.14
CA LYS A 56 -14.61 -0.99 13.03
C LYS A 56 -13.13 -1.31 12.75
N ARG A 57 -12.59 -2.31 13.46
CA ARG A 57 -11.18 -2.70 13.39
C ARG A 57 -10.73 -3.08 11.98
N GLY A 58 -9.51 -2.74 11.63
CA GLY A 58 -8.89 -3.13 10.35
C GLY A 58 -7.76 -2.21 9.93
N PHE A 59 -6.95 -2.71 8.98
CA PHE A 59 -5.76 -2.03 8.45
C PHE A 59 -5.85 -1.79 6.95
N SER A 60 -6.93 -2.20 6.32
CA SER A 60 -7.22 -1.90 4.93
C SER A 60 -7.21 -0.38 4.72
N GLY A 61 -6.32 0.11 3.88
CA GLY A 61 -6.40 1.48 3.39
C GLY A 61 -7.67 1.68 2.56
N PRO A 62 -8.24 2.89 2.51
CA PRO A 62 -9.35 3.17 1.61
C PRO A 62 -8.91 3.22 0.14
N ALA A 63 -9.80 2.86 -0.77
CA ALA A 63 -9.74 3.20 -2.18
C ALA A 63 -10.80 4.27 -2.50
N VAL A 64 -10.47 5.23 -3.33
CA VAL A 64 -11.37 6.33 -3.71
C VAL A 64 -11.52 6.34 -5.22
N ALA A 65 -12.74 6.14 -5.71
CA ALA A 65 -13.03 6.17 -7.14
C ALA A 65 -14.52 6.42 -7.42
N GLY A 66 -14.78 7.15 -8.50
CA GLY A 66 -16.13 7.40 -8.97
C GLY A 66 -17.05 8.08 -7.94
N GLY A 67 -16.50 8.98 -7.12
CA GLY A 67 -17.23 9.68 -6.06
C GLY A 67 -17.56 8.84 -4.83
N ARG A 68 -16.86 7.71 -4.63
CA ARG A 68 -17.05 6.80 -3.50
C ARG A 68 -15.73 6.46 -2.82
N VAL A 69 -15.82 6.20 -1.52
CA VAL A 69 -14.72 5.68 -0.70
C VAL A 69 -15.06 4.25 -0.30
N PHE A 70 -14.21 3.31 -0.69
CA PHE A 70 -14.35 1.90 -0.36
C PHE A 70 -13.35 1.53 0.73
N VAL A 71 -13.83 0.92 1.80
CA VAL A 71 -12.98 0.51 2.93
C VAL A 71 -13.51 -0.79 3.52
N SER A 72 -12.59 -1.63 4.01
CA SER A 72 -12.95 -2.88 4.69
C SER A 72 -12.63 -2.80 6.17
N ASP A 73 -13.49 -3.39 7.00
CA ASP A 73 -13.28 -3.52 8.44
C ASP A 73 -13.79 -4.87 8.98
N PHE A 74 -13.65 -5.08 10.28
CA PHE A 74 -14.08 -6.29 10.97
C PHE A 74 -14.89 -5.94 12.22
N GLU A 75 -16.13 -6.40 12.27
CA GLU A 75 -16.99 -6.31 13.44
C GLU A 75 -16.99 -7.64 14.19
N GLY A 76 -16.28 -7.66 15.33
CA GLY A 76 -16.18 -8.87 16.15
C GLY A 76 -17.42 -9.09 17.02
N ASN A 77 -17.92 -10.33 17.08
CA ASN A 77 -18.94 -10.79 18.00
C ASN A 77 -18.38 -11.78 19.04
N GLY A 78 -17.05 -11.84 19.19
CA GLY A 78 -16.29 -12.68 20.10
C GLY A 78 -14.78 -12.48 19.90
N PRO A 79 -13.93 -13.27 20.57
CA PRO A 79 -12.48 -13.06 20.55
C PRO A 79 -11.87 -13.12 19.15
N ASN A 80 -12.35 -14.04 18.31
CA ASN A 80 -11.80 -14.27 16.97
C ASN A 80 -12.88 -14.39 15.89
N ARG A 81 -14.16 -14.31 16.24
CA ARG A 81 -15.28 -14.45 15.31
C ARG A 81 -16.01 -13.15 15.12
N GLY A 82 -16.56 -12.97 13.94
CA GLY A 82 -17.29 -11.78 13.56
C GLY A 82 -17.60 -11.76 12.08
N ALA A 83 -17.79 -10.55 11.54
CA ALA A 83 -17.99 -10.31 10.14
C ALA A 83 -16.90 -9.38 9.59
N GLU A 84 -16.30 -9.75 8.47
CA GLU A 84 -15.60 -8.78 7.62
C GLU A 84 -16.62 -8.01 6.81
N ARG A 85 -16.49 -6.69 6.79
CA ARG A 85 -17.39 -5.80 6.08
C ARG A 85 -16.65 -5.00 5.02
N VAL A 86 -17.36 -4.67 3.96
CA VAL A 86 -16.94 -3.70 2.94
C VAL A 86 -17.99 -2.60 2.91
N LEU A 87 -17.54 -1.38 3.08
CA LEU A 87 -18.37 -0.19 3.07
C LEU A 87 -18.05 0.66 1.84
N ALA A 88 -19.08 1.16 1.18
CA ALA A 88 -18.95 2.27 0.23
C ALA A 88 -19.59 3.51 0.82
N LEU A 89 -18.79 4.56 0.97
CA LEU A 89 -19.21 5.84 1.48
C LEU A 89 -19.25 6.85 0.33
N ASP A 90 -20.18 7.80 0.40
CA ASP A 90 -20.17 8.97 -0.48
C ASP A 90 -18.93 9.82 -0.20
N GLU A 91 -18.13 10.08 -1.19
CA GLU A 91 -16.85 10.77 -1.05
C GLU A 91 -16.99 12.17 -0.45
N LYS A 92 -18.06 12.90 -0.81
CA LYS A 92 -18.25 14.29 -0.40
C LYS A 92 -18.82 14.43 1.00
N THR A 93 -19.67 13.49 1.42
CA THR A 93 -20.46 13.61 2.66
C THR A 93 -20.10 12.57 3.71
N GLY A 94 -19.38 11.50 3.35
CA GLY A 94 -19.12 10.36 4.24
C GLY A 94 -20.34 9.46 4.49
N ARG A 95 -21.50 9.76 3.87
CA ARG A 95 -22.72 8.98 4.08
C ARG A 95 -22.53 7.56 3.52
N LEU A 96 -22.96 6.56 4.29
CA LEU A 96 -22.99 5.15 3.85
C LEU A 96 -23.92 5.02 2.63
N ILE A 97 -23.40 4.50 1.52
CA ILE A 97 -24.16 4.17 0.30
C ILE A 97 -24.63 2.72 0.39
N TRP A 98 -23.70 1.81 0.67
CA TRP A 98 -24.00 0.39 0.88
C TRP A 98 -22.93 -0.26 1.75
N GLU A 99 -23.30 -1.39 2.35
CA GLU A 99 -22.44 -2.27 3.14
C GLU A 99 -22.67 -3.70 2.70
N ARG A 100 -21.60 -4.53 2.69
CA ARG A 100 -21.64 -5.98 2.50
C ARG A 100 -20.74 -6.63 3.52
N GLU A 101 -21.17 -7.79 4.01
CA GLU A 101 -20.45 -8.54 5.03
C GLU A 101 -20.47 -10.04 4.73
N TRP A 102 -19.50 -10.73 5.32
CA TRP A 102 -19.44 -12.19 5.39
C TRP A 102 -18.81 -12.63 6.70
N GLU A 103 -19.21 -13.79 7.17
CA GLU A 103 -18.63 -14.37 8.38
C GLU A 103 -17.14 -14.60 8.24
N ALA A 104 -16.40 -14.29 9.30
CA ALA A 104 -14.96 -14.48 9.37
C ALA A 104 -14.56 -15.06 10.74
N ASP A 105 -13.73 -16.10 10.70
CA ASP A 105 -13.13 -16.71 11.88
C ASP A 105 -11.61 -16.49 11.85
N TYR A 106 -11.11 -15.64 12.73
CA TYR A 106 -9.70 -15.31 12.86
C TYR A 106 -8.93 -16.23 13.80
N THR A 107 -9.51 -17.35 14.20
CA THR A 107 -8.79 -18.39 14.96
C THR A 107 -7.55 -18.83 14.21
N GLY A 108 -6.40 -18.79 14.89
CA GLY A 108 -5.08 -19.09 14.29
C GLY A 108 -4.39 -17.91 13.63
N LEU A 109 -5.04 -16.75 13.49
CA LEU A 109 -4.36 -15.51 13.10
C LEU A 109 -3.75 -14.80 14.32
N MET A 110 -2.67 -14.05 14.09
CA MET A 110 -1.96 -13.31 15.12
C MET A 110 -2.71 -12.02 15.51
N GLY A 111 -3.76 -12.13 16.31
CA GLY A 111 -4.60 -11.01 16.73
C GLY A 111 -3.90 -9.95 17.60
N SER A 112 -2.77 -10.31 18.27
CA SER A 112 -2.03 -9.38 19.13
C SER A 112 -1.33 -8.24 18.36
N TYR A 113 -1.25 -8.31 17.03
CA TYR A 113 -0.65 -7.25 16.21
C TYR A 113 -1.67 -6.44 15.45
N ALA A 114 -2.80 -7.03 15.12
CA ALA A 114 -3.84 -6.35 14.39
C ALA A 114 -5.01 -7.31 14.12
N THR A 115 -6.21 -6.85 14.31
CA THR A 115 -7.44 -7.59 13.97
C THR A 115 -8.14 -6.88 12.83
N GLY A 116 -8.58 -7.62 11.82
CA GLY A 116 -9.33 -7.10 10.67
C GLY A 116 -8.58 -7.21 9.33
N PRO A 117 -9.28 -6.94 8.22
CA PRO A 117 -8.74 -7.01 6.87
C PRO A 117 -7.63 -5.98 6.66
N ARG A 118 -6.67 -6.32 5.81
CA ARG A 118 -5.47 -5.52 5.54
C ARG A 118 -5.34 -5.09 4.09
N ALA A 119 -5.88 -5.89 3.17
CA ALA A 119 -5.83 -5.60 1.74
C ALA A 119 -6.70 -4.36 1.42
N THR A 120 -6.13 -3.40 0.72
CA THR A 120 -6.88 -2.27 0.16
C THR A 120 -7.79 -2.77 -0.97
N PRO A 121 -9.07 -2.38 -1.01
CA PRO A 121 -9.94 -2.65 -2.15
C PRO A 121 -9.35 -2.12 -3.45
N THR A 122 -9.59 -2.81 -4.55
CA THR A 122 -9.22 -2.33 -5.88
C THR A 122 -10.48 -2.05 -6.68
N VAL A 123 -10.62 -0.85 -7.19
CA VAL A 123 -11.78 -0.39 -7.97
C VAL A 123 -11.39 -0.33 -9.45
N ASP A 124 -12.21 -0.93 -10.28
CA ASP A 124 -12.07 -0.88 -11.73
C ASP A 124 -13.46 -0.74 -12.36
N GLU A 125 -13.72 0.41 -12.95
CA GLU A 125 -14.99 0.76 -13.56
C GLU A 125 -16.19 0.59 -12.58
N ASP A 126 -17.10 -0.32 -12.86
CA ASP A 126 -18.30 -0.61 -12.05
C ASP A 126 -18.09 -1.72 -11.00
N ARG A 127 -16.84 -2.12 -10.75
CA ARG A 127 -16.47 -3.22 -9.85
C ARG A 127 -15.53 -2.82 -8.76
N VAL A 128 -15.68 -3.46 -7.61
CA VAL A 128 -14.70 -3.41 -6.53
C VAL A 128 -14.31 -4.83 -6.13
N TYR A 129 -13.00 -5.07 -6.08
CA TYR A 129 -12.39 -6.34 -5.69
C TYR A 129 -11.83 -6.22 -4.29
N VAL A 130 -12.25 -7.09 -3.41
CA VAL A 130 -11.91 -7.07 -1.99
C VAL A 130 -11.36 -8.41 -1.56
N LEU A 131 -10.27 -8.38 -0.79
CA LEU A 131 -9.66 -9.59 -0.23
C LEU A 131 -9.76 -9.56 1.29
N GLY A 132 -10.48 -10.53 1.85
CA GLY A 132 -10.58 -10.75 3.28
C GLY A 132 -9.33 -11.43 3.84
N ALA A 133 -9.09 -11.28 5.15
CA ALA A 133 -7.90 -11.81 5.81
C ALA A 133 -7.80 -13.35 5.78
N ARG A 134 -8.92 -14.04 5.56
CA ARG A 134 -9.01 -15.51 5.46
C ARG A 134 -8.96 -16.04 4.03
N GLY A 135 -8.68 -15.16 3.04
CA GLY A 135 -8.51 -15.57 1.65
C GLY A 135 -9.81 -15.63 0.85
N ILE A 136 -10.85 -14.90 1.27
CA ILE A 136 -12.03 -14.69 0.43
C ILE A 136 -11.77 -13.50 -0.49
N LEU A 137 -11.66 -13.74 -1.79
CA LEU A 137 -11.64 -12.70 -2.82
C LEU A 137 -13.06 -12.52 -3.35
N ALA A 138 -13.64 -11.34 -3.14
CA ALA A 138 -14.98 -10.98 -3.60
C ALA A 138 -14.92 -9.88 -4.66
N CYS A 139 -15.74 -10.00 -5.68
CA CYS A 139 -16.04 -8.94 -6.65
C CYS A 139 -17.47 -8.48 -6.41
N LEU A 140 -17.63 -7.19 -6.16
CA LEU A 140 -18.91 -6.55 -5.92
C LEU A 140 -19.16 -5.46 -6.97
N ASN A 141 -20.42 -5.19 -7.26
CA ASN A 141 -20.77 -4.00 -8.03
C ASN A 141 -20.49 -2.74 -7.22
N ALA A 142 -19.67 -1.84 -7.73
CA ALA A 142 -19.21 -0.64 -7.01
C ALA A 142 -20.36 0.32 -6.66
N GLY A 143 -21.42 0.35 -7.47
CA GLY A 143 -22.59 1.22 -7.24
C GLY A 143 -23.54 0.73 -6.16
N SER A 144 -23.80 -0.57 -6.11
CA SER A 144 -24.85 -1.19 -5.27
C SER A 144 -24.34 -2.14 -4.19
N GLY A 145 -23.06 -2.56 -4.26
CA GLY A 145 -22.50 -3.59 -3.42
C GLY A 145 -23.03 -5.00 -3.72
N ALA A 146 -23.80 -5.21 -4.80
CA ALA A 146 -24.29 -6.53 -5.17
C ALA A 146 -23.12 -7.48 -5.45
N PRO A 147 -23.10 -8.69 -4.86
CA PRO A 147 -22.06 -9.66 -5.14
C PRO A 147 -22.17 -10.16 -6.58
N LEU A 148 -21.05 -10.17 -7.29
CA LEU A 148 -20.96 -10.61 -8.67
C LEU A 148 -20.33 -12.01 -8.75
N TRP A 149 -19.22 -12.20 -8.05
CA TRP A 149 -18.56 -13.49 -7.87
C TRP A 149 -17.64 -13.46 -6.66
N SER A 150 -17.26 -14.64 -6.17
CA SER A 150 -16.24 -14.79 -5.12
C SER A 150 -15.39 -16.04 -5.33
N ARG A 151 -14.19 -16.06 -4.70
CA ARG A 151 -13.27 -17.20 -4.64
C ARG A 151 -12.80 -17.39 -3.21
N ASP A 152 -12.80 -18.61 -2.74
CA ASP A 152 -12.28 -19.01 -1.45
C ASP A 152 -10.93 -19.72 -1.65
N PHE A 153 -9.84 -19.02 -1.34
CA PHE A 153 -8.49 -19.52 -1.59
C PHE A 153 -8.18 -20.79 -0.80
N VAL A 154 -8.71 -20.91 0.41
CA VAL A 154 -8.51 -22.08 1.27
C VAL A 154 -9.27 -23.30 0.71
N LYS A 155 -10.54 -23.13 0.39
CA LYS A 155 -11.38 -24.24 -0.08
C LYS A 155 -11.03 -24.68 -1.51
N GLU A 156 -10.82 -23.73 -2.41
CA GLU A 156 -10.66 -24.01 -3.83
C GLU A 156 -9.22 -24.37 -4.21
N TYR A 157 -8.22 -23.80 -3.51
CA TYR A 157 -6.80 -23.95 -3.85
C TYR A 157 -5.96 -24.58 -2.75
N ARG A 158 -6.55 -24.93 -1.59
CA ARG A 158 -5.82 -25.29 -0.36
C ARG A 158 -4.80 -24.23 0.02
N GLY A 159 -5.20 -22.97 -0.15
CA GLY A 159 -4.33 -21.82 0.07
C GLY A 159 -3.88 -21.71 1.53
N THR A 160 -2.59 -21.47 1.71
CA THR A 160 -2.02 -21.16 3.01
C THR A 160 -2.38 -19.74 3.40
N VAL A 161 -3.07 -19.58 4.52
CA VAL A 161 -3.29 -18.26 5.12
C VAL A 161 -2.11 -17.95 6.03
N PRO A 162 -1.31 -16.92 5.74
CA PRO A 162 -0.20 -16.53 6.59
C PRO A 162 -0.67 -16.11 7.99
N VAL A 163 0.23 -16.14 8.97
CA VAL A 163 -0.10 -15.91 10.38
C VAL A 163 -0.75 -14.55 10.66
N TRP A 164 -0.49 -13.53 9.83
CA TRP A 164 -1.16 -12.21 9.88
C TRP A 164 -2.30 -12.07 8.87
N GLY A 165 -2.77 -13.15 8.26
CA GLY A 165 -3.83 -13.16 7.25
C GLY A 165 -3.34 -12.84 5.84
N THR A 166 -4.21 -12.94 4.85
CA THR A 166 -3.95 -12.51 3.47
C THR A 166 -4.00 -10.99 3.37
N THR A 167 -2.99 -10.38 2.76
CA THR A 167 -2.82 -8.91 2.75
C THR A 167 -2.55 -8.31 1.38
N GLY A 168 -2.06 -9.09 0.43
CA GLY A 168 -1.74 -8.60 -0.91
C GLY A 168 -2.99 -8.12 -1.65
N SER A 169 -3.12 -6.80 -1.82
CA SER A 169 -4.26 -6.20 -2.51
C SER A 169 -4.43 -6.76 -3.93
N PRO A 170 -5.65 -7.13 -4.36
CA PRO A 170 -5.89 -7.67 -5.71
C PRO A 170 -5.42 -6.68 -6.78
N LEU A 171 -4.77 -7.16 -7.82
CA LEU A 171 -4.27 -6.33 -8.93
C LEU A 171 -5.16 -6.54 -10.16
N VAL A 172 -5.76 -5.47 -10.68
CA VAL A 172 -6.48 -5.53 -11.95
C VAL A 172 -5.51 -5.21 -13.10
N ASP A 173 -5.51 -6.07 -14.12
CA ASP A 173 -4.72 -5.93 -15.34
C ASP A 173 -5.52 -6.34 -16.58
N GLY A 174 -6.01 -5.38 -17.32
CA GLY A 174 -6.86 -5.61 -18.48
C GLY A 174 -8.14 -6.36 -18.10
N ASN A 175 -8.28 -7.60 -18.57
CA ASN A 175 -9.41 -8.47 -18.23
C ASN A 175 -9.15 -9.41 -17.03
N ARG A 176 -8.08 -9.18 -16.26
CA ARG A 176 -7.63 -10.06 -15.17
C ARG A 176 -7.70 -9.40 -13.83
N VAL A 177 -7.99 -10.19 -12.81
CA VAL A 177 -7.70 -9.91 -11.41
C VAL A 177 -6.63 -10.89 -10.95
N ILE A 178 -5.47 -10.40 -10.57
CA ILE A 178 -4.33 -11.20 -10.13
C ILE A 178 -4.24 -11.14 -8.61
N ALA A 179 -4.17 -12.29 -7.97
CA ALA A 179 -4.07 -12.39 -6.52
C ALA A 179 -2.97 -13.37 -6.09
N VAL A 180 -2.37 -13.10 -4.93
CA VAL A 180 -1.46 -14.02 -4.25
C VAL A 180 -2.31 -14.94 -3.38
N VAL A 181 -2.50 -16.18 -3.86
CA VAL A 181 -3.44 -17.17 -3.30
C VAL A 181 -2.76 -18.09 -2.29
N GLY A 182 -1.45 -18.37 -2.49
CA GLY A 182 -0.71 -19.31 -1.65
C GLY A 182 -1.14 -20.75 -1.78
N GLY A 183 -1.78 -21.11 -2.90
CA GLY A 183 -2.39 -22.41 -3.13
C GLY A 183 -1.42 -23.49 -3.62
N GLU A 184 -1.83 -24.75 -3.46
CA GLU A 184 -1.15 -25.93 -4.00
C GLU A 184 -1.25 -26.02 -5.54
N LYS A 185 -0.53 -26.97 -6.15
CA LYS A 185 -0.56 -27.26 -7.60
C LYS A 185 -0.27 -26.02 -8.47
N ASN A 186 0.82 -25.34 -8.16
CA ASN A 186 1.28 -24.12 -8.81
C ASN A 186 0.30 -22.94 -8.72
N ALA A 187 -0.50 -22.86 -7.67
CA ALA A 187 -1.47 -21.81 -7.45
C ALA A 187 -1.04 -20.80 -6.38
N LYS A 188 0.26 -20.52 -6.23
CA LYS A 188 0.68 -19.42 -5.33
C LYS A 188 0.17 -18.08 -5.84
N VAL A 189 0.17 -17.88 -7.14
CA VAL A 189 -0.40 -16.71 -7.82
C VAL A 189 -1.42 -17.20 -8.82
N VAL A 190 -2.60 -16.60 -8.82
CA VAL A 190 -3.69 -16.95 -9.74
C VAL A 190 -4.25 -15.67 -10.38
N ALA A 191 -4.49 -15.74 -11.68
CA ALA A 191 -5.26 -14.72 -12.39
C ALA A 191 -6.66 -15.25 -12.68
N PHE A 192 -7.63 -14.42 -12.36
CA PHE A 192 -9.04 -14.65 -12.62
C PHE A 192 -9.54 -13.69 -13.70
N ASP A 193 -10.49 -14.14 -14.51
CA ASP A 193 -11.26 -13.24 -15.36
C ASP A 193 -12.02 -12.21 -14.49
N LYS A 194 -11.82 -10.93 -14.73
CA LYS A 194 -12.35 -9.86 -13.87
C LYS A 194 -13.88 -9.82 -13.84
N MET A 195 -14.54 -10.31 -14.90
CA MET A 195 -15.99 -10.27 -15.01
C MET A 195 -16.67 -11.48 -14.34
N THR A 196 -16.07 -12.66 -14.43
CA THR A 196 -16.69 -13.92 -14.03
C THR A 196 -16.03 -14.62 -12.85
N GLY A 197 -14.81 -14.19 -12.48
CA GLY A 197 -13.99 -14.87 -11.49
C GLY A 197 -13.44 -16.21 -11.95
N LYS A 198 -13.64 -16.63 -13.22
CA LYS A 198 -13.07 -17.87 -13.73
C LYS A 198 -11.55 -17.78 -13.77
N GLU A 199 -10.88 -18.85 -13.32
CA GLU A 199 -9.42 -18.93 -13.43
C GLU A 199 -8.97 -18.90 -14.88
N LEU A 200 -7.99 -18.03 -15.17
CA LEU A 200 -7.34 -17.90 -16.48
C LEU A 200 -5.99 -18.59 -16.51
N TRP A 201 -5.19 -18.39 -15.47
CA TRP A 201 -3.90 -19.05 -15.29
C TRP A 201 -3.49 -19.08 -13.83
N ARG A 202 -2.56 -19.97 -13.48
CA ARG A 202 -1.90 -20.07 -12.17
C ARG A 202 -0.40 -20.26 -12.33
N ALA A 203 0.37 -19.79 -11.36
CA ALA A 203 1.83 -19.88 -11.38
C ALA A 203 2.41 -20.01 -9.97
N LEU A 204 3.63 -20.53 -9.91
CA LEU A 204 4.46 -20.77 -8.75
C LEU A 204 3.91 -21.83 -7.78
N ASP A 205 4.79 -22.66 -7.30
CA ASP A 205 4.46 -23.71 -6.33
C ASP A 205 4.26 -23.15 -4.91
N ALA A 206 3.70 -23.97 -4.02
CA ALA A 206 3.43 -23.62 -2.63
C ALA A 206 4.59 -23.98 -1.66
N SER A 207 5.83 -24.14 -2.16
CA SER A 207 6.98 -24.55 -1.34
C SER A 207 7.35 -23.54 -0.24
N SER A 208 6.83 -22.32 -0.28
CA SER A 208 7.01 -21.29 0.74
C SER A 208 5.73 -20.49 0.95
N GLU A 209 5.63 -19.81 2.10
CA GLU A 209 4.51 -18.89 2.36
C GLU A 209 4.35 -17.83 1.24
N PRO A 210 3.12 -17.40 0.96
CA PRO A 210 2.85 -16.42 -0.09
C PRO A 210 3.41 -15.03 0.21
N GLY A 211 3.75 -14.73 1.47
CA GLY A 211 4.13 -13.39 1.90
C GLY A 211 2.93 -12.45 2.02
N TYR A 212 3.20 -11.16 2.10
CA TYR A 212 2.21 -10.11 2.40
C TYR A 212 2.21 -8.99 1.39
N ALA A 213 3.21 -8.93 0.51
CA ALA A 213 3.36 -7.86 -0.47
C ALA A 213 2.27 -7.90 -1.55
N SER A 214 1.77 -6.73 -1.90
CA SER A 214 0.88 -6.60 -3.05
C SER A 214 1.63 -6.79 -4.36
N PRO A 215 1.08 -7.54 -5.34
CA PRO A 215 1.66 -7.66 -6.67
C PRO A 215 1.70 -6.30 -7.37
N VAL A 216 2.72 -6.08 -8.22
CA VAL A 216 2.85 -4.89 -9.05
C VAL A 216 3.26 -5.28 -10.47
N ILE A 217 2.94 -4.44 -11.45
CA ILE A 217 3.38 -4.64 -12.84
C ILE A 217 4.25 -3.44 -13.24
N TYR A 218 5.41 -3.76 -13.80
CA TYR A 218 6.34 -2.77 -14.36
C TYR A 218 6.69 -3.10 -15.80
N GLU A 219 7.04 -2.10 -16.58
CA GLU A 219 7.57 -2.25 -17.91
C GLU A 219 9.09 -2.15 -17.88
N ALA A 220 9.76 -3.24 -18.26
CA ALA A 220 11.21 -3.31 -18.34
C ALA A 220 11.62 -4.43 -19.30
N GLY A 221 12.75 -4.26 -19.99
CA GLY A 221 13.24 -5.25 -20.95
C GLY A 221 12.29 -5.51 -22.12
N GLY A 222 11.55 -4.47 -22.56
CA GLY A 222 10.57 -4.57 -23.64
C GLY A 222 9.35 -5.44 -23.31
N LYS A 223 9.12 -5.77 -22.03
CA LYS A 223 8.03 -6.60 -21.55
C LYS A 223 7.35 -5.99 -20.33
N ARG A 224 6.07 -6.27 -20.18
CA ARG A 224 5.35 -6.10 -18.92
C ARG A 224 5.71 -7.25 -17.99
N GLN A 225 6.14 -6.94 -16.78
CA GLN A 225 6.63 -7.88 -15.78
C GLN A 225 5.77 -7.78 -14.53
N LEU A 226 5.06 -8.85 -14.20
CA LEU A 226 4.35 -9.00 -12.94
C LEU A 226 5.34 -9.40 -11.85
N ILE A 227 5.59 -8.50 -10.92
CA ILE A 227 6.53 -8.70 -9.82
C ILE A 227 5.78 -9.24 -8.62
N ILE A 228 6.19 -10.41 -8.17
CA ILE A 228 5.69 -11.11 -6.99
C ILE A 228 6.84 -11.25 -5.99
N TRP A 229 6.62 -10.80 -4.77
CA TRP A 229 7.56 -11.03 -3.68
C TRP A 229 6.92 -11.90 -2.62
N HIS A 230 7.35 -13.14 -2.54
CA HIS A 230 6.92 -14.11 -1.54
C HIS A 230 8.05 -14.44 -0.57
N ALA A 231 7.78 -15.24 0.47
CA ALA A 231 8.69 -15.47 1.57
C ALA A 231 10.12 -15.93 1.18
N SER A 232 10.28 -16.64 0.06
CA SER A 232 11.59 -17.20 -0.34
C SER A 232 12.23 -16.55 -1.58
N ALA A 233 11.49 -15.72 -2.33
CA ALA A 233 12.03 -15.11 -3.56
C ALA A 233 11.28 -13.87 -4.03
N LEU A 234 11.97 -13.04 -4.80
CA LEU A 234 11.41 -12.04 -5.68
C LEU A 234 11.31 -12.65 -7.08
N VAL A 235 10.14 -12.57 -7.71
CA VAL A 235 9.83 -13.27 -8.96
C VAL A 235 9.21 -12.32 -9.97
N SER A 236 9.55 -12.48 -11.23
CA SER A 236 8.90 -11.81 -12.36
C SER A 236 8.19 -12.83 -13.24
N LEU A 237 6.92 -12.56 -13.50
CA LEU A 237 6.06 -13.37 -14.35
C LEU A 237 5.53 -12.54 -15.53
N ASN A 238 5.17 -13.24 -16.61
CA ASN A 238 4.34 -12.69 -17.66
C ASN A 238 2.91 -12.49 -17.13
N PRO A 239 2.38 -11.25 -17.05
CA PRO A 239 1.04 -11.03 -16.53
C PRO A 239 -0.09 -11.65 -17.39
N GLN A 240 0.20 -12.02 -18.65
CA GLN A 240 -0.78 -12.55 -19.56
C GLN A 240 -1.09 -14.05 -19.30
N ASN A 241 -0.05 -14.82 -18.91
CA ASN A 241 -0.15 -16.28 -18.85
C ASN A 241 0.54 -16.92 -17.64
N GLY A 242 1.17 -16.12 -16.75
CA GLY A 242 1.89 -16.60 -15.56
C GLY A 242 3.26 -17.23 -15.84
N GLU A 243 3.77 -17.15 -17.07
CA GLU A 243 5.09 -17.67 -17.43
C GLU A 243 6.20 -16.98 -16.62
N LEU A 244 7.13 -17.77 -16.07
CA LEU A 244 8.26 -17.27 -15.30
C LEU A 244 9.28 -16.62 -16.23
N TYR A 245 9.60 -15.34 -15.99
CA TYR A 245 10.69 -14.65 -16.66
C TYR A 245 12.00 -14.83 -15.91
N TRP A 246 12.02 -14.51 -14.61
CA TRP A 246 13.18 -14.69 -13.73
C TRP A 246 12.73 -14.81 -12.27
N GLN A 247 13.65 -15.37 -11.47
CA GLN A 247 13.49 -15.51 -10.02
C GLN A 247 14.82 -15.21 -9.34
N GLN A 248 14.78 -14.39 -8.28
CA GLN A 248 15.91 -14.11 -7.41
C GLN A 248 15.62 -14.60 -6.00
N PRO A 249 16.37 -15.56 -5.47
CA PRO A 249 16.22 -15.98 -4.08
C PRO A 249 16.40 -14.84 -3.08
N PHE A 250 15.45 -14.71 -2.18
CA PHE A 250 15.50 -13.80 -1.05
C PHE A 250 14.63 -14.38 0.07
N ASN A 251 15.28 -14.99 1.04
CA ASN A 251 14.59 -15.64 2.15
C ASN A 251 14.17 -14.59 3.20
N ALA A 252 12.95 -14.07 3.09
CA ALA A 252 12.39 -13.15 4.07
C ALA A 252 12.09 -13.89 5.37
N ARG A 253 12.93 -13.68 6.40
CA ARG A 253 12.76 -14.33 7.70
C ARG A 253 11.35 -14.12 8.24
N MET A 254 10.71 -15.18 8.75
CA MET A 254 9.32 -15.23 9.22
C MET A 254 8.28 -14.89 8.12
N GLY A 255 8.62 -15.10 6.86
CA GLY A 255 7.72 -14.79 5.74
C GLY A 255 7.46 -13.29 5.53
N LEU A 256 8.22 -12.38 6.17
CA LEU A 256 7.97 -10.94 6.17
C LEU A 256 8.39 -10.25 4.84
N ALA A 257 7.84 -10.74 3.75
CA ALA A 257 7.80 -10.07 2.45
C ALA A 257 6.58 -9.14 2.43
N VAL A 258 6.71 -7.89 2.91
CA VAL A 258 5.58 -6.98 3.20
C VAL A 258 5.59 -5.74 2.31
N ALA A 259 6.69 -4.97 2.30
CA ALA A 259 6.81 -3.75 1.52
C ALA A 259 6.61 -4.03 0.02
N THR A 260 5.91 -3.15 -0.66
CA THR A 260 5.72 -3.30 -2.11
C THR A 260 7.07 -3.21 -2.83
N PRO A 261 7.42 -4.13 -3.73
CA PRO A 261 8.57 -3.96 -4.61
C PRO A 261 8.46 -2.64 -5.39
N ILE A 262 9.52 -1.84 -5.42
CA ILE A 262 9.52 -0.53 -6.08
C ILE A 262 10.55 -0.47 -7.20
N LEU A 263 10.16 0.13 -8.32
CA LEU A 263 11.01 0.35 -9.49
C LEU A 263 11.20 1.85 -9.73
N ASN A 264 12.45 2.24 -9.99
CA ASN A 264 12.79 3.56 -10.54
C ASN A 264 13.87 3.38 -11.61
N GLY A 265 13.56 3.76 -12.84
CA GLY A 265 14.42 3.43 -13.99
C GLY A 265 14.58 1.91 -14.13
N SER A 266 15.83 1.41 -14.08
CA SER A 266 16.13 -0.02 -14.10
C SER A 266 16.26 -0.66 -12.68
N LYS A 267 16.21 0.14 -11.62
CA LYS A 267 16.50 -0.29 -10.25
C LYS A 267 15.22 -0.77 -9.56
N LEU A 268 15.11 -2.08 -9.26
CA LEU A 268 14.02 -2.72 -8.55
C LEU A 268 14.48 -3.10 -7.14
N MET A 269 13.79 -2.58 -6.12
CA MET A 269 14.15 -2.77 -4.71
C MET A 269 13.06 -3.48 -3.93
N ILE A 270 13.48 -4.33 -2.99
CA ILE A 270 12.68 -4.86 -1.87
C ILE A 270 13.37 -4.57 -0.54
N SER A 271 12.59 -4.55 0.55
CA SER A 271 13.10 -4.36 1.91
C SER A 271 12.27 -5.11 2.92
N SER A 272 12.91 -5.86 3.81
CA SER A 272 12.30 -6.70 4.83
C SER A 272 12.84 -6.36 6.22
N PHE A 273 11.99 -6.50 7.23
CA PHE A 273 12.28 -6.16 8.63
C PHE A 273 13.53 -6.84 9.21
N TYR A 274 13.71 -8.13 8.98
CA TYR A 274 14.87 -8.88 9.50
C TYR A 274 15.98 -9.02 8.48
N THR A 275 15.64 -9.24 7.21
CA THR A 275 16.60 -9.64 6.18
C THR A 275 17.18 -8.45 5.40
N GLY A 276 16.74 -7.23 5.73
CA GLY A 276 17.21 -6.01 5.08
C GLY A 276 16.70 -5.85 3.66
N SER A 277 17.47 -5.15 2.86
CA SER A 277 17.10 -4.77 1.50
C SER A 277 17.92 -5.48 0.42
N MET A 278 17.34 -5.59 -0.76
CA MET A 278 18.01 -6.05 -1.98
C MET A 278 17.66 -5.12 -3.13
N MET A 279 18.67 -4.78 -3.93
CA MET A 279 18.52 -4.04 -5.17
C MET A 279 18.83 -4.94 -6.36
N MET A 280 17.91 -4.95 -7.33
CA MET A 280 18.06 -5.59 -8.61
C MET A 280 18.19 -4.54 -9.69
N GLU A 281 18.92 -4.85 -10.76
CA GLU A 281 18.91 -4.13 -12.01
C GLU A 281 18.15 -4.94 -13.04
N LEU A 282 17.09 -4.35 -13.59
CA LEU A 282 16.34 -4.93 -14.70
C LEU A 282 17.04 -4.59 -16.02
N ASP A 283 17.19 -5.58 -16.89
CA ASP A 283 17.78 -5.39 -18.21
C ASP A 283 16.85 -4.55 -19.10
N GLY A 284 17.43 -3.65 -19.91
CA GLY A 284 16.67 -2.75 -20.78
C GLY A 284 16.10 -3.41 -22.04
N ALA A 285 16.60 -4.58 -22.45
CA ALA A 285 16.23 -5.26 -23.69
C ALA A 285 15.49 -6.59 -23.50
N LYS A 286 15.69 -7.24 -22.36
CA LYS A 286 15.14 -8.58 -22.07
C LYS A 286 14.51 -8.62 -20.69
N PRO A 287 13.50 -9.48 -20.44
CA PRO A 287 12.89 -9.63 -19.11
C PRO A 287 13.78 -10.50 -18.20
N VAL A 288 14.97 -10.01 -17.89
CA VAL A 288 15.93 -10.60 -16.95
C VAL A 288 16.37 -9.55 -15.92
N ALA A 289 16.88 -10.01 -14.79
CA ALA A 289 17.34 -9.15 -13.72
C ALA A 289 18.66 -9.64 -13.15
N LYS A 290 19.47 -8.69 -12.63
CA LYS A 290 20.74 -8.95 -11.97
C LYS A 290 20.72 -8.31 -10.59
N MET A 291 21.14 -9.03 -9.56
CA MET A 291 21.32 -8.46 -8.23
C MET A 291 22.53 -7.49 -8.25
N LEU A 292 22.29 -6.25 -7.85
CA LEU A 292 23.33 -5.23 -7.67
C LEU A 292 23.97 -5.37 -6.28
N TRP A 293 23.13 -5.40 -5.25
CA TRP A 293 23.56 -5.58 -3.86
C TRP A 293 22.44 -6.16 -3.00
N LYS A 294 22.82 -6.69 -1.85
CA LYS A 294 21.93 -7.14 -0.77
C LYS A 294 22.54 -6.73 0.56
N GLY A 295 21.73 -6.28 1.51
CA GLY A 295 22.14 -6.04 2.89
C GLY A 295 22.71 -7.31 3.54
N LYS A 296 23.59 -7.15 4.51
CA LYS A 296 24.28 -8.24 5.19
C LYS A 296 23.72 -8.56 6.56
N SER A 297 23.06 -7.57 7.21
CA SER A 297 22.48 -7.75 8.53
C SER A 297 21.17 -8.53 8.48
N GLU A 298 21.01 -9.46 9.40
CA GLU A 298 19.74 -10.15 9.70
C GLU A 298 19.19 -9.73 11.08
N SER A 299 19.71 -8.64 11.62
CA SER A 299 19.28 -8.08 12.91
C SER A 299 18.22 -6.99 12.70
N GLU A 300 17.17 -7.00 13.49
CA GLU A 300 16.20 -5.92 13.52
C GLU A 300 16.70 -4.66 14.26
N ILE A 301 17.77 -4.79 15.06
CA ILE A 301 18.33 -3.69 15.86
C ILE A 301 19.62 -3.14 15.25
N LYS A 302 20.53 -4.03 14.89
CA LYS A 302 21.81 -3.67 14.25
C LYS A 302 21.66 -3.76 12.74
N THR A 303 20.82 -2.89 12.20
CA THR A 303 20.49 -2.86 10.78
C THR A 303 21.57 -2.16 9.97
N ASP A 304 21.92 -2.73 8.81
CA ASP A 304 22.65 -2.05 7.75
C ASP A 304 21.65 -1.53 6.69
N GLY A 305 21.97 -0.45 6.01
CA GLY A 305 21.10 0.10 4.98
C GLY A 305 19.68 0.37 5.50
N LEU A 306 18.67 -0.36 4.98
CA LEU A 306 17.27 -0.19 5.31
C LEU A 306 16.56 -1.53 5.57
N HIS A 307 15.84 -1.62 6.68
CA HIS A 307 15.01 -2.76 7.11
C HIS A 307 13.55 -2.32 7.27
N ALA A 308 12.89 -1.98 6.17
CA ALA A 308 11.50 -1.56 6.17
C ALA A 308 10.54 -2.74 6.41
N LEU A 309 9.42 -2.49 7.08
CA LEU A 309 8.37 -3.48 7.30
C LEU A 309 7.05 -3.03 6.68
N ILE A 310 6.34 -2.11 7.33
CA ILE A 310 4.99 -1.69 6.93
C ILE A 310 5.07 -0.62 5.83
N ASN A 311 6.06 0.25 5.91
CA ASN A 311 6.27 1.27 4.90
C ASN A 311 6.91 0.70 3.64
N THR A 312 6.56 1.28 2.51
CA THR A 312 7.27 1.05 1.24
C THR A 312 8.25 2.20 1.03
N PRO A 313 9.54 1.94 0.84
CA PRO A 313 10.54 2.96 0.53
C PRO A 313 10.23 3.72 -0.76
N VAL A 314 10.95 4.81 -0.99
CA VAL A 314 10.92 5.58 -2.24
C VAL A 314 12.33 5.58 -2.82
N ILE A 315 12.44 5.38 -4.14
CA ILE A 315 13.67 5.62 -4.89
C ILE A 315 13.48 6.93 -5.66
N ASP A 316 14.37 7.89 -5.44
CA ASP A 316 14.39 9.16 -6.17
C ASP A 316 15.79 9.40 -6.74
N GLY A 317 15.92 9.23 -8.05
CA GLY A 317 17.21 9.23 -8.73
C GLY A 317 18.16 8.13 -8.22
N ASP A 318 19.31 8.54 -7.70
CA ASP A 318 20.33 7.65 -7.15
C ASP A 318 20.22 7.43 -5.64
N TYR A 319 19.07 7.78 -5.02
CA TYR A 319 18.90 7.70 -3.57
C TYR A 319 17.65 6.92 -3.19
N ILE A 320 17.73 6.25 -2.05
CA ILE A 320 16.62 5.53 -1.42
C ILE A 320 16.25 6.24 -0.14
N TYR A 321 14.94 6.42 0.09
CA TYR A 321 14.41 6.97 1.33
C TYR A 321 13.38 6.02 1.93
N GLY A 322 13.51 5.72 3.22
CA GLY A 322 12.59 4.83 3.90
C GLY A 322 12.76 4.84 5.40
N ILE A 323 11.79 4.26 6.09
CA ILE A 323 11.82 4.16 7.55
C ILE A 323 12.24 2.75 7.94
N ASP A 324 13.29 2.68 8.73
CA ASP A 324 13.88 1.45 9.24
C ASP A 324 13.02 0.83 10.35
N SER A 325 13.34 -0.37 10.74
CA SER A 325 12.64 -1.24 11.68
C SER A 325 12.26 -0.63 13.04
N TYR A 326 13.03 0.36 13.49
CA TYR A 326 12.81 1.08 14.75
C TYR A 326 12.50 2.57 14.58
N GLY A 327 12.11 2.99 13.38
CA GLY A 327 11.59 4.34 13.12
C GLY A 327 12.61 5.32 12.58
N GLN A 328 13.87 4.95 12.39
CA GLN A 328 14.84 5.83 11.77
C GLN A 328 14.50 6.07 10.30
N PHE A 329 14.23 7.30 9.93
CA PHE A 329 14.11 7.69 8.54
C PHE A 329 15.51 7.84 7.94
N ARG A 330 15.78 7.14 6.85
CA ARG A 330 17.11 6.99 6.25
C ARG A 330 17.15 7.42 4.80
N CYS A 331 18.31 7.92 4.40
CA CYS A 331 18.74 8.06 3.02
C CYS A 331 19.89 7.10 2.75
N LEU A 332 19.81 6.37 1.63
CA LEU A 332 20.87 5.48 1.18
C LEU A 332 21.27 5.82 -0.27
N ASP A 333 22.52 5.51 -0.62
CA ASP A 333 22.95 5.46 -2.04
C ASP A 333 22.33 4.21 -2.70
N ALA A 334 21.58 4.41 -3.77
CA ALA A 334 20.88 3.32 -4.46
C ALA A 334 21.82 2.35 -5.19
N ARG A 335 23.08 2.74 -5.44
CA ARG A 335 24.07 1.90 -6.13
C ARG A 335 24.75 0.91 -5.18
N THR A 336 24.86 1.28 -3.88
CA THR A 336 25.63 0.49 -2.90
C THR A 336 24.78 -0.01 -1.74
N GLY A 337 23.63 0.62 -1.46
CA GLY A 337 22.81 0.38 -0.27
C GLY A 337 23.39 1.02 0.99
N GLU A 338 24.48 1.78 0.90
CA GLU A 338 25.12 2.43 2.05
C GLU A 338 24.28 3.60 2.55
N ARG A 339 24.18 3.71 3.87
CA ARG A 339 23.46 4.79 4.54
C ARG A 339 24.24 6.09 4.48
N ILE A 340 23.61 7.15 3.96
CA ILE A 340 24.15 8.51 3.89
C ILE A 340 23.81 9.28 5.17
N TRP A 341 22.54 9.24 5.58
CA TRP A 341 22.09 9.85 6.84
C TRP A 341 20.87 9.11 7.41
N GLU A 342 20.59 9.37 8.69
CA GLU A 342 19.36 8.96 9.36
C GLU A 342 18.85 10.02 10.34
N THR A 343 17.54 10.00 10.62
CA THR A 343 16.89 10.89 11.59
C THR A 343 15.66 10.24 12.21
N LEU A 344 15.30 10.63 13.43
CA LEU A 344 14.04 10.25 14.08
C LEU A 344 12.96 11.34 13.97
N GLN A 345 13.20 12.41 13.22
CA GLN A 345 12.23 13.53 13.15
C GLN A 345 10.86 13.10 12.63
N VAL A 346 10.77 12.13 11.74
CA VAL A 346 9.49 11.64 11.20
C VAL A 346 8.68 10.91 12.27
N THR A 347 9.29 10.01 13.01
CA THR A 347 8.65 9.16 14.03
C THR A 347 8.75 9.73 15.43
N ARG A 348 9.64 10.72 15.64
CA ARG A 348 9.99 11.43 16.88
C ARG A 348 10.72 10.60 17.93
N GLU A 349 10.67 9.29 17.83
CA GLU A 349 11.27 8.38 18.82
C GLU A 349 11.63 7.05 18.22
N GLN A 350 12.60 6.39 18.82
CA GLN A 350 13.00 5.04 18.43
C GLN A 350 12.09 4.03 19.11
N ALA A 351 11.30 3.32 18.32
CA ALA A 351 10.44 2.25 18.81
C ALA A 351 10.30 1.15 17.78
N ARG A 352 10.22 -0.09 18.25
CA ARG A 352 9.99 -1.25 17.40
C ARG A 352 8.71 -1.07 16.57
N TRP A 353 8.80 -1.25 15.27
CA TRP A 353 7.74 -1.09 14.27
C TRP A 353 7.23 0.34 14.08
N SER A 354 7.94 1.35 14.59
CA SER A 354 7.67 2.73 14.21
C SER A 354 7.81 2.91 12.71
N THR A 355 6.88 3.65 12.12
CA THR A 355 6.80 3.75 10.67
C THR A 355 6.20 5.08 10.19
N GLY A 356 6.30 5.31 8.90
CA GLY A 356 5.64 6.40 8.21
C GLY A 356 5.44 6.02 6.75
N LEU A 357 4.25 6.27 6.26
CA LEU A 357 3.79 5.91 4.93
C LEU A 357 4.03 7.09 4.00
N ILE A 358 4.87 6.91 2.99
CA ILE A 358 5.39 8.00 2.15
C ILE A 358 4.65 8.02 0.83
N VAL A 359 4.10 9.19 0.47
CA VAL A 359 3.50 9.49 -0.83
C VAL A 359 4.22 10.68 -1.45
N ARG A 360 4.72 10.51 -2.67
CA ARG A 360 5.37 11.58 -3.42
C ARG A 360 4.32 12.52 -4.02
N HIS A 361 4.56 13.82 -3.94
CA HIS A 361 3.76 14.83 -4.60
C HIS A 361 4.67 15.95 -5.14
N GLN A 362 4.87 15.99 -6.45
CA GLN A 362 5.76 16.94 -7.12
C GLN A 362 7.17 16.96 -6.49
N ASP A 363 7.57 18.09 -5.90
CA ASP A 363 8.87 18.34 -5.27
C ASP A 363 8.91 18.05 -3.77
N ARG A 364 7.84 17.48 -3.20
CA ARG A 364 7.68 17.21 -1.77
C ARG A 364 7.01 15.87 -1.51
N TYR A 365 6.97 15.49 -0.24
CA TYR A 365 6.41 14.22 0.21
C TYR A 365 5.41 14.45 1.32
N PHE A 366 4.33 13.69 1.28
CA PHE A 366 3.34 13.56 2.31
C PHE A 366 3.62 12.28 3.08
N ILE A 367 3.87 12.39 4.39
CA ILE A 367 4.22 11.26 5.24
C ILE A 367 3.18 11.13 6.35
N ASN A 368 2.55 9.95 6.44
CA ASN A 368 1.65 9.62 7.53
C ASN A 368 2.39 8.70 8.50
N ASN A 369 2.75 9.21 9.67
CA ASN A 369 3.46 8.41 10.66
C ASN A 369 2.51 7.58 11.54
N ASP A 370 3.06 6.62 12.27
CA ASP A 370 2.31 5.73 13.16
C ASP A 370 1.67 6.44 14.37
N LYS A 371 2.01 7.70 14.61
CA LYS A 371 1.37 8.56 15.61
C LYS A 371 0.11 9.26 15.07
N GLY A 372 -0.30 8.97 13.85
CA GLY A 372 -1.47 9.57 13.20
C GLY A 372 -1.29 11.03 12.81
N GLU A 373 -0.07 11.42 12.51
CA GLU A 373 0.26 12.76 12.02
C GLU A 373 0.43 12.73 10.50
N LEU A 374 0.03 13.81 9.85
CA LEU A 374 0.39 14.14 8.48
C LEU A 374 1.55 15.12 8.50
N ILE A 375 2.60 14.79 7.79
CA ILE A 375 3.82 15.59 7.64
C ILE A 375 3.99 15.93 6.16
N ILE A 376 4.25 17.20 5.85
CA ILE A 376 4.71 17.64 4.54
C ILE A 376 6.20 17.93 4.68
N ALA A 377 7.03 17.29 3.84
CA ALA A 377 8.47 17.38 3.95
C ALA A 377 9.15 17.38 2.57
N ARG A 378 10.37 17.90 2.53
CA ARG A 378 11.36 17.63 1.47
C ARG A 378 12.50 16.83 2.07
N PHE A 379 13.11 16.02 1.23
CA PHE A 379 14.34 15.34 1.61
C PHE A 379 15.22 15.13 0.38
N SER A 380 16.49 15.06 0.63
CA SER A 380 17.54 14.92 -0.37
C SER A 380 18.73 14.20 0.25
N PRO A 381 19.79 13.87 -0.49
CA PRO A 381 21.01 13.33 0.11
C PRO A 381 21.68 14.28 1.13
N LYS A 382 21.30 15.56 1.15
CA LYS A 382 21.80 16.54 2.14
C LYS A 382 21.07 16.50 3.47
N GLY A 383 19.86 15.89 3.54
CA GLY A 383 19.09 15.79 4.79
C GLY A 383 17.58 15.83 4.58
N TYR A 384 16.90 15.84 5.70
CA TYR A 384 15.45 15.93 5.85
C TYR A 384 15.04 17.35 6.26
N GLU A 385 14.05 17.90 5.59
CA GLU A 385 13.46 19.22 5.87
C GLU A 385 11.95 19.05 6.10
N GLU A 386 11.48 19.25 7.33
CA GLU A 386 10.07 19.29 7.62
C GLU A 386 9.48 20.66 7.28
N ILE A 387 8.51 20.70 6.37
CA ILE A 387 7.80 21.92 5.99
C ILE A 387 6.70 22.22 7.01
N SER A 388 5.91 21.19 7.36
CA SER A 388 4.84 21.32 8.34
C SER A 388 4.35 19.94 8.81
N ARG A 389 3.68 19.94 9.97
CA ARG A 389 3.10 18.74 10.59
C ARG A 389 1.77 19.08 11.25
N THR A 390 0.84 18.14 11.24
CA THR A 390 -0.44 18.26 11.95
C THR A 390 -0.95 16.90 12.40
N LYS A 391 -1.77 16.88 13.44
CA LYS A 391 -2.54 15.71 13.83
C LYS A 391 -3.65 15.48 12.80
N LEU A 392 -3.73 14.29 12.23
CA LEU A 392 -4.76 13.88 11.28
C LEU A 392 -5.79 12.98 11.95
N ILE A 393 -5.33 11.94 12.64
CA ILE A 393 -6.19 10.95 13.27
C ILE A 393 -5.54 10.42 14.56
N THR A 394 -6.35 9.94 15.50
CA THR A 394 -5.83 9.36 16.74
C THR A 394 -5.43 7.91 16.49
N PRO A 395 -4.22 7.47 16.87
CA PRO A 395 -3.87 6.06 16.86
C PRO A 395 -4.73 5.30 17.87
N THR A 396 -5.27 4.15 17.45
CA THR A 396 -6.16 3.33 18.29
C THR A 396 -5.70 1.89 18.44
N THR A 397 -4.82 1.43 17.53
CA THR A 397 -4.38 0.05 17.52
C THR A 397 -3.29 -0.20 18.54
N THR A 398 -3.57 -1.08 19.50
CA THR A 398 -2.57 -1.60 20.44
C THR A 398 -1.85 -2.77 19.80
N ALA A 399 -0.57 -2.59 19.40
CA ALA A 399 0.20 -3.61 18.71
C ALA A 399 1.22 -4.29 19.61
N GLY A 400 1.29 -5.63 19.53
CA GLY A 400 2.36 -6.44 20.08
C GLY A 400 2.49 -6.33 21.60
N ILE A 401 1.46 -6.71 22.33
CA ILE A 401 1.40 -6.66 23.80
C ILE A 401 2.77 -7.01 24.42
N GLY A 402 3.35 -6.07 25.18
CA GLY A 402 4.64 -6.20 25.86
C GLY A 402 5.90 -6.15 24.97
N ARG A 403 5.77 -5.91 23.65
CA ARG A 403 6.91 -5.79 22.73
C ARG A 403 7.13 -4.38 22.17
N ARG A 404 6.17 -3.49 22.37
CA ARG A 404 6.25 -2.07 22.04
C ARG A 404 5.81 -1.27 23.28
N GLU A 405 6.69 -0.45 23.78
CA GLU A 405 6.46 0.36 24.98
C GLU A 405 5.71 1.68 24.69
N LEU A 406 5.64 2.08 23.42
CA LEU A 406 5.11 3.36 23.00
C LEU A 406 3.69 3.23 22.44
N GLY A 407 2.70 3.27 23.30
CA GLY A 407 1.30 3.56 23.00
C GLY A 407 0.67 2.92 21.75
N ALA A 408 -0.52 3.38 21.41
CA ALA A 408 -1.24 2.95 20.22
C ALA A 408 -0.60 3.49 18.92
N VAL A 409 -0.79 2.76 17.81
CA VAL A 409 -0.27 3.07 16.48
C VAL A 409 -1.38 3.24 15.46
N ASN A 410 -1.07 3.92 14.36
CA ASN A 410 -1.87 3.92 13.14
C ASN A 410 -1.02 3.41 11.97
N TRP A 411 -1.35 2.22 11.45
CA TRP A 411 -0.60 1.57 10.36
C TRP A 411 -1.38 1.47 9.05
N SER A 412 -2.61 2.00 9.01
CA SER A 412 -3.41 1.99 7.79
C SER A 412 -2.88 3.00 6.78
N HIS A 413 -2.71 2.56 5.52
CA HIS A 413 -2.33 3.45 4.43
C HIS A 413 -3.47 4.42 4.10
N PRO A 414 -3.20 5.73 3.97
CA PRO A 414 -4.19 6.68 3.51
C PRO A 414 -4.39 6.61 2.00
N ALA A 415 -5.49 7.18 1.52
CA ALA A 415 -5.70 7.54 0.12
C ALA A 415 -5.60 9.05 -0.06
N TYR A 416 -5.10 9.48 -1.22
CA TYR A 416 -4.99 10.87 -1.62
C TYR A 416 -5.74 11.07 -2.94
N ALA A 417 -6.92 11.66 -2.87
CA ALA A 417 -7.79 11.79 -4.03
C ALA A 417 -8.58 13.09 -3.98
N ASN A 418 -8.78 13.70 -5.14
CA ASN A 418 -9.68 14.82 -5.33
C ASN A 418 -9.44 15.98 -4.34
N GLY A 419 -8.16 16.36 -4.14
CA GLY A 419 -7.73 17.40 -3.21
C GLY A 419 -7.82 17.05 -1.73
N HIS A 420 -8.03 15.77 -1.38
CA HIS A 420 -8.29 15.32 -0.01
C HIS A 420 -7.41 14.14 0.40
N ILE A 421 -7.24 14.00 1.69
CA ILE A 421 -6.69 12.80 2.32
C ILE A 421 -7.80 12.04 3.05
N PHE A 422 -7.84 10.72 2.84
CA PHE A 422 -8.72 9.79 3.52
C PHE A 422 -7.86 8.87 4.39
N ALA A 423 -8.04 8.94 5.70
CA ALA A 423 -7.27 8.15 6.66
C ALA A 423 -8.20 7.46 7.66
N ARG A 424 -7.80 6.27 8.11
CA ARG A 424 -8.59 5.51 9.07
C ARG A 424 -7.76 5.01 10.26
N ASN A 425 -8.44 4.72 11.35
CA ASN A 425 -7.98 3.91 12.47
C ASN A 425 -8.99 2.76 12.74
N ASP A 426 -8.99 2.15 13.93
CA ASP A 426 -9.93 1.07 14.30
C ASP A 426 -11.33 1.57 14.71
N GLU A 427 -11.58 2.87 14.70
CA GLU A 427 -12.81 3.49 15.20
C GLU A 427 -13.48 4.41 14.19
N GLU A 428 -12.70 5.04 13.28
CA GLU A 428 -13.20 6.01 12.33
C GLU A 428 -12.41 6.05 11.03
N ILE A 429 -13.03 6.58 9.99
CA ILE A 429 -12.39 7.12 8.80
C ILE A 429 -12.67 8.61 8.68
N VAL A 430 -11.67 9.38 8.28
CA VAL A 430 -11.76 10.83 8.14
C VAL A 430 -11.43 11.26 6.71
N CYS A 431 -12.08 12.33 6.26
CA CYS A 431 -11.74 13.05 5.04
C CYS A 431 -11.32 14.47 5.41
N ALA A 432 -10.10 14.87 5.07
CA ALA A 432 -9.60 16.21 5.30
C ALA A 432 -9.13 16.87 3.99
N SER A 433 -9.42 18.17 3.82
CA SER A 433 -9.01 18.91 2.64
C SER A 433 -7.51 19.22 2.69
N LEU A 434 -6.87 19.01 1.55
CA LEU A 434 -5.51 19.43 1.24
C LEU A 434 -5.49 20.49 0.11
N GLU A 435 -6.63 21.04 -0.26
CA GLU A 435 -6.78 22.12 -1.25
C GLU A 435 -6.21 23.44 -0.71
N LYS A 436 -5.56 24.24 -1.61
CA LYS A 436 -5.06 25.61 -1.30
C LYS A 436 -6.18 26.58 -0.98
#